data_b1e9928322a1137e96a5cee37216e904
#
_entry.id   b1e9928322a1137e96a5cee37216e904
#
_cell.length_a   1.000
_cell.length_b   1.000
_cell.length_c   1.000
_cell.angle_alpha   90.00
_cell.angle_beta   90.00
_cell.angle_gamma   90.00
#
_symmetry.space_group_name_H-M   'P 1'
#
loop_
_entity.id
_entity.type
_entity.pdbx_description
1 polymer ?
#
loop_
_entity_poly.entity_id
_entity_poly.type
_entity_poly.pdbx_seq_one_letter_code
_entity_poly.pdbx_strand_id
1 'polypeptide(L)'
;MRIEDVAFCTTDWAKVPETIHAGETGTALWRTLEIGNIRVRMVEYTPGYKADHWCSRGHVLLVLDGELTTELADGRRIVLPAGSSYQVAENAEPHRSETTTGVKLFIVD
;
A
#
# COMPACT_ATOMS: atom_id res chain seq x y z
N MET A 1 0.83 -16.27 -7.02
CA MET A 1 2.08 -15.46 -6.97
C MET A 1 3.27 -16.39 -6.95
N ARG A 2 4.25 -16.12 -7.79
CA ARG A 2 5.50 -16.88 -7.81
C ARG A 2 6.62 -16.00 -7.26
N ILE A 3 7.16 -16.37 -6.11
CA ILE A 3 8.26 -15.66 -5.46
C ILE A 3 9.55 -16.37 -5.84
N GLU A 4 10.53 -15.62 -6.36
CA GLU A 4 11.80 -16.14 -6.84
C GLU A 4 12.98 -15.44 -6.18
N ASP A 5 14.07 -16.17 -6.01
CA ASP A 5 15.34 -15.65 -5.47
C ASP A 5 15.21 -15.08 -4.06
N VAL A 6 14.37 -15.70 -3.25
CA VAL A 6 14.19 -15.33 -1.83
C VAL A 6 14.48 -16.57 -0.98
N ALA A 7 15.59 -16.55 -0.25
CA ALA A 7 15.82 -17.53 0.78
C ALA A 7 14.86 -17.31 1.95
N PHE A 8 14.52 -18.37 2.69
CA PHE A 8 13.69 -18.20 3.88
C PHE A 8 14.29 -17.14 4.78
N CYS A 9 13.49 -16.13 5.13
CA CYS A 9 13.89 -15.04 6.01
C CYS A 9 12.69 -14.50 6.77
N THR A 10 12.98 -13.77 7.83
CA THR A 10 11.96 -13.08 8.62
C THR A 10 12.30 -11.59 8.63
N THR A 11 11.28 -10.76 8.85
CA THR A 11 11.45 -9.31 8.90
C THR A 11 10.85 -8.76 10.19
N ASP A 12 11.68 -8.07 10.95
CA ASP A 12 11.22 -7.25 12.07
C ASP A 12 10.99 -5.83 11.54
N TRP A 13 9.74 -5.50 11.28
CA TRP A 13 9.37 -4.24 10.66
C TRP A 13 9.78 -3.01 11.48
N ALA A 14 9.86 -3.14 12.79
CA ALA A 14 10.33 -2.05 13.65
C ALA A 14 11.78 -1.64 13.36
N LYS A 15 12.56 -2.55 12.79
CA LYS A 15 13.99 -2.34 12.44
C LYS A 15 14.20 -1.92 10.99
N VAL A 16 13.17 -1.95 10.17
CA VAL A 16 13.26 -1.50 8.77
C VAL A 16 13.18 0.03 8.76
N PRO A 17 14.13 0.73 8.13
CA PRO A 17 14.11 2.19 8.06
C PRO A 17 12.83 2.72 7.42
N GLU A 18 12.29 3.79 7.97
CA GLU A 18 11.10 4.46 7.47
C GLU A 18 11.50 5.56 6.50
N THR A 19 10.81 5.62 5.36
CA THR A 19 10.93 6.71 4.39
C THR A 19 9.63 7.51 4.34
N ILE A 20 9.74 8.80 4.07
CA ILE A 20 8.62 9.74 4.07
C ILE A 20 8.30 10.15 2.64
N HIS A 21 7.04 10.05 2.26
CA HIS A 21 6.57 10.42 0.93
C HIS A 21 5.37 11.35 1.04
N ALA A 22 5.49 12.56 0.47
CA ALA A 22 4.38 13.50 0.48
C ALA A 22 3.28 13.06 -0.49
N GLY A 23 2.02 13.16 -0.05
CA GLY A 23 0.88 13.05 -0.95
C GLY A 23 0.52 14.41 -1.55
N GLU A 24 -0.57 14.46 -2.31
CA GLU A 24 -1.21 15.72 -2.68
C GLU A 24 -1.60 16.48 -1.42
N THR A 25 -2.12 15.74 -0.43
CA THR A 25 -2.28 16.17 0.96
C THR A 25 -1.78 15.05 1.85
N GLY A 26 -1.34 15.38 3.07
CA GLY A 26 -0.86 14.39 4.03
C GLY A 26 0.43 13.72 3.61
N THR A 27 0.78 12.67 4.32
CA THR A 27 2.08 12.01 4.24
C THR A 27 1.93 10.49 4.30
N ALA A 28 2.72 9.78 3.50
CA ALA A 28 2.88 8.33 3.57
C ALA A 28 4.21 7.99 4.21
N LEU A 29 4.20 7.05 5.14
CA LEU A 29 5.39 6.53 5.81
C LEU A 29 5.57 5.08 5.37
N TRP A 30 6.71 4.78 4.74
CA TRP A 30 6.99 3.46 4.18
C TRP A 30 8.13 2.78 4.90
N ARG A 31 7.95 1.51 5.18
CA ARG A 31 9.03 0.56 5.52
C ARG A 31 9.04 -0.48 4.42
N THR A 32 10.13 -0.58 3.68
CA THR A 32 10.18 -1.33 2.43
C THR A 32 11.26 -2.42 2.48
N LEU A 33 10.88 -3.62 2.06
CA LEU A 33 11.78 -4.73 1.81
C LEU A 33 11.68 -5.10 0.34
N GLU A 34 12.76 -4.85 -0.41
CA GLU A 34 12.87 -5.30 -1.80
C GLU A 34 13.78 -6.52 -1.82
N ILE A 35 13.24 -7.67 -2.23
CA ILE A 35 13.94 -8.95 -2.18
C ILE A 35 13.45 -9.85 -3.31
N GLY A 36 14.39 -10.47 -4.03
CA GLY A 36 14.03 -11.28 -5.20
C GLY A 36 13.19 -10.48 -6.18
N ASN A 37 12.06 -11.04 -6.57
CA ASN A 37 11.13 -10.42 -7.51
C ASN A 37 9.94 -9.73 -6.85
N ILE A 38 9.99 -9.48 -5.54
CA ILE A 38 8.90 -8.85 -4.81
C ILE A 38 9.35 -7.62 -4.04
N ARG A 39 8.38 -6.75 -3.75
CA ARG A 39 8.50 -5.66 -2.81
C ARG A 39 7.42 -5.84 -1.74
N VAL A 40 7.83 -5.87 -0.47
CA VAL A 40 6.93 -5.98 0.67
C VAL A 40 7.03 -4.69 1.47
N ARG A 41 5.90 -4.10 1.83
CA ARG A 41 5.88 -2.83 2.56
C ARG A 41 4.89 -2.84 3.71
N MET A 42 5.31 -2.21 4.80
CA MET A 42 4.41 -1.69 5.83
C MET A 42 4.26 -0.19 5.57
N VAL A 43 3.04 0.25 5.39
CA VAL A 43 2.74 1.63 5.00
C VAL A 43 1.75 2.23 5.98
N GLU A 44 1.99 3.49 6.36
CA GLU A 44 1.06 4.26 7.16
C GLU A 44 0.76 5.57 6.43
N TYR A 45 -0.52 5.87 6.26
CA TYR A 45 -0.97 7.16 5.76
C TYR A 45 -1.48 8.00 6.92
N THR A 46 -1.01 9.24 7.00
CA THR A 46 -1.49 10.18 8.02
C THR A 46 -2.94 10.60 7.74
N PRO A 47 -3.70 11.05 8.75
CA PRO A 47 -5.04 11.58 8.52
C PRO A 47 -5.05 12.66 7.44
N GLY A 48 -5.99 12.53 6.49
CA GLY A 48 -6.10 13.46 5.38
C GLY A 48 -5.18 13.18 4.19
N TYR A 49 -4.44 12.06 4.21
CA TYR A 49 -3.58 11.69 3.08
C TYR A 49 -4.41 11.44 1.82
N LYS A 50 -3.88 11.95 0.70
CA LYS A 50 -4.35 11.63 -0.64
C LYS A 50 -3.13 11.48 -1.56
N ALA A 51 -3.05 10.36 -2.27
CA ALA A 51 -1.96 10.10 -3.19
C ALA A 51 -1.92 11.16 -4.31
N ASP A 52 -0.72 11.56 -4.70
CA ASP A 52 -0.48 12.59 -5.72
C ASP A 52 -0.41 12.02 -7.14
N HIS A 53 -0.55 10.71 -7.30
CA HIS A 53 -0.47 10.05 -8.59
C HIS A 53 -1.35 8.80 -8.63
N TRP A 54 -1.67 8.36 -9.86
CA TRP A 54 -2.34 7.10 -10.10
C TRP A 54 -1.32 5.97 -10.16
N CYS A 55 -1.61 4.88 -9.49
CA CYS A 55 -0.78 3.68 -9.49
C CYS A 55 -1.36 2.66 -10.48
N SER A 56 -0.51 2.08 -11.32
CA SER A 56 -0.89 0.99 -12.23
C SER A 56 -0.24 -0.34 -11.86
N ARG A 57 0.43 -0.39 -10.72
CA ARG A 57 1.15 -1.58 -10.27
C ARG A 57 0.20 -2.63 -9.72
N GLY A 58 0.45 -3.89 -10.11
CA GLY A 58 -0.26 -5.02 -9.51
C GLY A 58 0.21 -5.27 -8.09
N HIS A 59 -0.72 -5.50 -7.17
CA HIS A 59 -0.37 -5.84 -5.80
C HIS A 59 -1.53 -6.44 -5.03
N VAL A 60 -1.18 -6.99 -3.87
CA VAL A 60 -2.11 -7.37 -2.81
C VAL A 60 -1.93 -6.39 -1.67
N LEU A 61 -3.01 -5.79 -1.23
CA LEU A 61 -3.01 -4.81 -0.14
C LEU A 61 -3.99 -5.25 0.94
N LEU A 62 -3.52 -5.29 2.18
CA LEU A 62 -4.33 -5.59 3.36
C LEU A 62 -4.38 -4.37 4.27
N VAL A 63 -5.58 -3.95 4.66
CA VAL A 63 -5.78 -2.90 5.66
C VAL A 63 -5.63 -3.50 7.06
N LEU A 64 -4.64 -3.02 7.80
CA LEU A 64 -4.33 -3.51 9.15
C LEU A 64 -5.07 -2.73 10.23
N ASP A 65 -5.16 -1.42 10.06
CA ASP A 65 -5.76 -0.52 11.03
C ASP A 65 -6.27 0.72 10.30
N GLY A 66 -7.39 1.29 10.76
CA GLY A 66 -7.99 2.45 10.15
C GLY A 66 -8.87 2.11 8.96
N GLU A 67 -9.02 3.05 8.03
CA GLU A 67 -9.88 2.91 6.86
C GLU A 67 -9.20 3.51 5.64
N LEU A 68 -9.17 2.74 4.56
CA LEU A 68 -8.64 3.15 3.26
C LEU A 68 -9.80 3.40 2.30
N THR A 69 -9.73 4.49 1.53
CA THR A 69 -10.56 4.66 0.34
C THR A 69 -9.68 4.54 -0.89
N THR A 70 -10.04 3.63 -1.79
CA THR A 70 -9.36 3.44 -3.07
C THR A 70 -10.26 3.96 -4.17
N GLU A 71 -9.75 4.91 -4.96
CA GLU A 71 -10.42 5.43 -6.14
C GLU A 71 -9.84 4.75 -7.38
N LEU A 72 -10.71 4.24 -8.24
CA LEU A 72 -10.34 3.67 -9.53
C LEU A 72 -10.50 4.72 -10.62
N ALA A 73 -9.73 4.60 -11.70
CA ALA A 73 -9.76 5.56 -12.80
C ALA A 73 -11.13 5.65 -13.50
N ASP A 74 -11.96 4.62 -13.40
CA ASP A 74 -13.32 4.60 -13.93
C ASP A 74 -14.35 5.31 -13.04
N GLY A 75 -13.91 5.87 -11.91
CA GLY A 75 -14.75 6.64 -10.99
C GLY A 75 -15.27 5.85 -9.79
N ARG A 76 -15.08 4.55 -9.73
CA ARG A 76 -15.47 3.77 -8.54
C ARG A 76 -14.62 4.18 -7.34
N ARG A 77 -15.27 4.27 -6.19
CA ARG A 77 -14.62 4.54 -4.90
C ARG A 77 -14.98 3.42 -3.96
N ILE A 78 -13.97 2.73 -3.45
CA ILE A 78 -14.14 1.57 -2.59
C ILE A 78 -13.57 1.89 -1.22
N VAL A 79 -14.38 1.72 -0.18
CA VAL A 79 -13.98 1.92 1.21
C VAL A 79 -13.61 0.57 1.80
N LEU A 80 -12.41 0.47 2.35
CA LEU A 80 -11.89 -0.74 2.97
C LEU A 80 -11.61 -0.49 4.45
N PRO A 81 -12.40 -1.09 5.35
CA PRO A 81 -12.10 -1.07 6.78
C PRO A 81 -10.97 -2.02 7.11
N ALA A 82 -10.44 -1.92 8.34
CA ALA A 82 -9.45 -2.86 8.84
C ALA A 82 -9.92 -4.30 8.70
N GLY A 83 -9.02 -5.17 8.28
CA GLY A 83 -9.31 -6.57 7.98
C GLY A 83 -9.76 -6.85 6.55
N SER A 84 -9.92 -5.81 5.73
CA SER A 84 -10.25 -5.95 4.30
C SER A 84 -9.00 -5.88 3.46
N SER A 85 -9.05 -6.50 2.29
CA SER A 85 -7.98 -6.45 1.30
C SER A 85 -8.53 -6.18 -0.08
N TYR A 86 -7.66 -5.67 -0.97
CA TYR A 86 -7.93 -5.73 -2.40
C TYR A 86 -6.71 -6.30 -3.12
N GLN A 87 -6.93 -6.78 -4.31
CA GLN A 87 -5.90 -7.26 -5.20
C GLN A 87 -6.19 -6.76 -6.61
N VAL A 88 -5.14 -6.39 -7.31
CA VAL A 88 -5.25 -5.83 -8.66
C VAL A 88 -4.07 -6.32 -9.49
N ALA A 89 -4.33 -6.66 -10.74
CA ALA A 89 -3.28 -7.08 -11.68
C ALA A 89 -2.50 -5.88 -12.19
N GLU A 90 -1.26 -6.13 -12.62
CA GLU A 90 -0.41 -5.13 -13.25
C GLU A 90 -1.09 -4.50 -14.46
N ASN A 91 -1.12 -3.16 -14.52
CA ASN A 91 -1.70 -2.36 -15.60
C ASN A 91 -3.20 -2.61 -15.88
N ALA A 92 -3.91 -3.29 -14.99
CA ALA A 92 -5.32 -3.60 -15.22
C ALA A 92 -6.23 -2.42 -14.92
N GLU A 93 -6.10 -1.84 -13.73
CA GLU A 93 -6.99 -0.77 -13.26
C GLU A 93 -6.18 0.25 -12.46
N PRO A 94 -5.88 1.42 -13.04
CA PRO A 94 -5.21 2.50 -12.31
C PRO A 94 -6.03 2.89 -11.09
N HIS A 95 -5.33 3.08 -9.98
CA HIS A 95 -5.95 3.34 -8.68
C HIS A 95 -5.10 4.31 -7.86
N ARG A 96 -5.74 4.99 -6.92
CA ARG A 96 -5.04 5.83 -5.93
C ARG A 96 -5.73 5.76 -4.59
N SER A 97 -4.93 5.99 -3.55
CA SER A 97 -5.33 5.83 -2.16
C SER A 97 -5.58 7.16 -1.48
N GLU A 98 -6.56 7.18 -0.59
CA GLU A 98 -6.77 8.28 0.34
C GLU A 98 -7.32 7.74 1.66
N THR A 99 -7.18 8.52 2.71
CA THR A 99 -7.78 8.23 4.02
C THR A 99 -8.15 9.53 4.72
N THR A 100 -9.25 9.52 5.42
CA THR A 100 -9.67 10.67 6.23
C THR A 100 -9.01 10.64 7.61
N THR A 101 -9.02 9.49 8.26
CA THR A 101 -8.63 9.34 9.67
C THR A 101 -7.27 8.69 9.89
N GLY A 102 -6.61 8.26 8.82
CA GLY A 102 -5.36 7.51 8.88
C GLY A 102 -5.59 6.02 8.67
N VAL A 103 -4.56 5.35 8.17
CA VAL A 103 -4.63 3.91 7.86
C VAL A 103 -3.25 3.28 7.90
N LYS A 104 -3.18 2.02 8.33
CA LYS A 104 -1.97 1.18 8.25
C LYS A 104 -2.24 0.03 7.30
N LEU A 105 -1.28 -0.23 6.42
CA LEU A 105 -1.40 -1.17 5.32
C LEU A 105 -0.22 -2.13 5.28
N PHE A 106 -0.49 -3.32 4.76
CA PHE A 106 0.54 -4.28 4.34
C PHE A 106 0.37 -4.52 2.84
N ILE A 107 1.42 -4.30 2.07
CA ILE A 107 1.36 -4.35 0.61
C ILE A 107 2.45 -5.27 0.08
N VAL A 108 2.09 -6.17 -0.83
CA VAL A 108 3.04 -7.02 -1.56
C VAL A 108 2.87 -6.76 -3.06
N ASP A 109 3.94 -6.41 -3.72
CA ASP A 109 3.97 -6.23 -5.17
C ASP A 109 5.30 -6.61 -5.84
#